data_108775136888f6820a25cb827050f939
#
_entry.id   108775136888f6820a25cb827050f939
#
_cell.length_a   1.000
_cell.length_b   1.000
_cell.length_c   1.000
_cell.angle_alpha   90.00
_cell.angle_beta   90.00
_cell.angle_gamma   90.00
#
_symmetry.space_group_name_H-M   'P 1'
#
loop_
_entity.id
_entity.type
_entity.pdbx_description
1 polymer ?
#
loop_
_entity_poly.entity_id
_entity_poly.type
_entity_poly.pdbx_seq_one_letter_code
_entity_poly.pdbx_strand_id
1 'polypeptide(L)'
;MILEERPDGQGTGEESSRPQDDGSIRKGYGSFVQNQPGQLQSHRARLHQQISKELRMRTGAENLYRATSNTWVRETVALELSYVNSNLQLLKEELAELSTSVDVDQPEGEGITIPMIPLGLKETKELDWATPLKELISEHFGEDGTSFETEIQELEDLRQATRTPSRDEAGLDLLAAYYSQLCFLDARFFSPSRSPGLLFHWYDSLTGVPAQQRALAFEKGSVLFNIGALHTQIGARQDCSCTEGTNHAAEAFQRAADS
;
A
#
# COMPACT_ATOMS: atom_id res chain seq x y z
N MET A 1 52.72 -42.51 3.03
CA MET A 1 53.04 -43.74 2.34
C MET A 1 52.31 -43.67 1.04
N ILE A 2 53.05 -43.17 0.05
CA ILE A 2 53.33 -43.72 -1.30
C ILE A 2 52.16 -43.52 -2.25
N LEU A 3 52.34 -42.55 -3.15
CA LEU A 3 52.91 -42.50 -4.53
C LEU A 3 51.88 -42.87 -5.60
N GLU A 4 51.58 -41.92 -6.52
CA GLU A 4 52.04 -41.82 -7.90
C GLU A 4 51.28 -42.77 -8.85
N GLU A 5 50.86 -42.46 -10.03
CA GLU A 5 51.50 -41.77 -11.18
C GLU A 5 50.47 -41.48 -12.28
N ARG A 6 50.76 -40.46 -13.07
CA ARG A 6 50.24 -40.28 -14.44
C ARG A 6 51.08 -41.12 -15.41
N PRO A 7 50.71 -41.35 -16.69
CA PRO A 7 51.18 -40.47 -17.74
C PRO A 7 50.27 -40.29 -18.98
N ASP A 8 50.39 -39.16 -19.58
CA ASP A 8 50.72 -38.68 -20.95
C ASP A 8 50.41 -39.55 -22.18
N GLY A 9 50.02 -38.78 -23.24
CA GLY A 9 50.11 -39.20 -24.65
C GLY A 9 49.30 -38.26 -25.56
N GLN A 10 49.84 -37.27 -25.99
CA GLN A 10 50.30 -36.58 -27.20
C GLN A 10 49.74 -37.07 -28.56
N GLY A 11 49.43 -36.07 -29.40
CA GLY A 11 49.68 -36.13 -30.87
C GLY A 11 48.63 -35.35 -31.68
N THR A 12 48.97 -34.09 -32.10
CA THR A 12 49.26 -33.60 -33.44
C THR A 12 48.11 -33.69 -34.45
N GLY A 13 47.70 -32.70 -35.20
CA GLY A 13 48.33 -31.48 -35.73
C GLY A 13 47.52 -30.95 -36.89
N GLU A 14 47.86 -29.72 -37.26
CA GLU A 14 47.69 -29.04 -38.56
C GLU A 14 46.27 -28.58 -38.96
N GLU A 15 46.06 -27.35 -39.07
CA GLU A 15 46.52 -26.17 -39.81
C GLU A 15 45.56 -25.76 -40.93
N SER A 16 45.30 -24.48 -40.99
CA SER A 16 45.08 -23.63 -42.17
C SER A 16 43.65 -23.38 -42.68
N SER A 17 43.10 -22.24 -42.44
CA SER A 17 42.99 -21.14 -43.41
C SER A 17 41.98 -20.10 -42.99
N ARG A 18 42.42 -18.88 -42.76
CA ARG A 18 41.60 -17.65 -42.92
C ARG A 18 41.49 -17.34 -44.44
N PRO A 19 40.42 -16.67 -44.84
CA PRO A 19 40.58 -15.25 -45.14
C PRO A 19 39.44 -14.35 -44.59
N GLN A 20 39.88 -13.17 -44.42
CA GLN A 20 39.36 -11.84 -44.16
C GLN A 20 38.04 -11.46 -44.83
N ASP A 21 37.36 -10.60 -44.01
CA ASP A 21 36.80 -9.29 -44.39
C ASP A 21 35.38 -9.27 -44.99
N ASP A 22 34.44 -8.73 -44.32
CA ASP A 22 33.93 -7.41 -44.59
C ASP A 22 32.90 -6.99 -43.52
N GLY A 23 33.00 -5.71 -43.15
CA GLY A 23 32.22 -5.11 -42.08
C GLY A 23 30.75 -4.98 -42.41
N SER A 24 29.93 -5.31 -41.42
CA SER A 24 28.65 -4.63 -41.23
C SER A 24 28.24 -4.72 -39.79
N ILE A 25 28.51 -3.65 -39.04
CA ILE A 25 27.91 -3.37 -37.77
C ILE A 25 26.41 -3.18 -37.99
N ARG A 26 25.63 -4.21 -37.76
CA ARG A 26 24.20 -4.06 -37.53
C ARG A 26 23.97 -4.15 -36.03
N LYS A 27 23.89 -2.97 -35.38
CA LYS A 27 23.20 -2.78 -34.13
C LYS A 27 21.78 -3.30 -34.30
N GLY A 28 21.50 -4.48 -33.77
CA GLY A 28 20.16 -4.99 -33.57
C GLY A 28 19.56 -4.25 -32.38
N TYR A 29 18.93 -3.14 -32.64
CA TYR A 29 18.03 -2.48 -31.71
C TYR A 29 16.73 -3.28 -31.61
N GLY A 30 16.33 -3.58 -30.37
CA GLY A 30 14.95 -3.61 -30.02
C GLY A 30 14.22 -4.92 -30.32
N SER A 31 14.40 -5.87 -29.44
CA SER A 31 13.29 -6.78 -29.17
C SER A 31 12.18 -5.95 -28.52
N PHE A 32 11.26 -5.45 -29.31
CA PHE A 32 9.95 -5.00 -28.84
C PHE A 32 9.31 -6.20 -28.15
N VAL A 33 9.32 -6.19 -26.82
CA VAL A 33 8.53 -7.11 -26.02
C VAL A 33 7.08 -6.70 -26.22
N GLN A 34 6.45 -7.27 -27.25
CA GLN A 34 5.00 -7.30 -27.37
C GLN A 34 4.49 -8.02 -26.11
N ASN A 35 4.03 -7.23 -25.11
CA ASN A 35 3.42 -7.75 -23.90
C ASN A 35 2.16 -8.53 -24.29
N GLN A 36 2.32 -9.85 -24.45
CA GLN A 36 1.17 -10.73 -24.71
C GLN A 36 0.24 -10.70 -23.48
N PRO A 37 -1.06 -10.62 -23.66
CA PRO A 37 -2.06 -10.58 -22.58
C PRO A 37 -1.84 -11.67 -21.51
N GLY A 38 -1.34 -12.83 -21.91
CA GLY A 38 -1.02 -13.94 -21.01
C GLY A 38 0.17 -13.67 -20.06
N GLN A 39 1.14 -12.86 -20.46
CA GLN A 39 2.29 -12.53 -19.60
C GLN A 39 1.88 -11.53 -18.51
N LEU A 40 1.06 -10.52 -18.84
CA LEU A 40 0.51 -9.57 -17.89
C LEU A 40 -0.37 -10.26 -16.86
N GLN A 41 -1.21 -11.19 -17.28
CA GLN A 41 -2.07 -11.95 -16.38
C GLN A 41 -1.28 -12.87 -15.46
N SER A 42 -0.22 -13.51 -15.97
CA SER A 42 0.71 -14.32 -15.17
C SER A 42 1.48 -13.47 -14.17
N HIS A 43 1.95 -12.28 -14.56
CA HIS A 43 2.64 -11.34 -13.68
C HIS A 43 1.71 -10.85 -12.55
N ARG A 44 0.48 -10.48 -12.90
CA ARG A 44 -0.55 -10.09 -11.93
C ARG A 44 -0.87 -11.20 -10.93
N ALA A 45 -1.00 -12.44 -11.38
CA ALA A 45 -1.22 -13.59 -10.49
C ALA A 45 -0.05 -13.81 -9.53
N ARG A 46 1.20 -13.63 -10.01
CA ARG A 46 2.41 -13.71 -9.19
C ARG A 46 2.44 -12.63 -8.11
N LEU A 47 2.10 -11.39 -8.45
CA LEU A 47 2.02 -10.28 -7.49
C LEU A 47 0.98 -10.55 -6.40
N HIS A 48 -0.21 -11.02 -6.76
CA HIS A 48 -1.22 -11.42 -5.79
C HIS A 48 -0.74 -12.51 -4.83
N GLN A 49 0.02 -13.48 -5.34
CA GLN A 49 0.60 -14.54 -4.51
C GLN A 49 1.66 -13.97 -3.55
N GLN A 50 2.51 -13.06 -4.02
CA GLN A 50 3.51 -12.38 -3.18
C GLN A 50 2.84 -11.51 -2.10
N ILE A 51 1.86 -10.70 -2.46
CA ILE A 51 1.07 -9.90 -1.50
C ILE A 51 0.45 -10.81 -0.42
N SER A 52 -0.15 -11.92 -0.81
CA SER A 52 -0.75 -12.87 0.13
C SER A 52 0.29 -13.50 1.07
N LYS A 53 1.52 -13.73 0.60
CA LYS A 53 2.63 -14.20 1.43
C LYS A 53 3.04 -13.15 2.45
N GLU A 54 3.27 -11.90 2.01
CA GLU A 54 3.68 -10.80 2.88
C GLU A 54 2.62 -10.49 3.94
N LEU A 55 1.33 -10.55 3.60
CA LEU A 55 0.23 -10.37 4.56
C LEU A 55 0.25 -11.43 5.67
N ARG A 56 0.57 -12.69 5.33
CA ARG A 56 0.71 -13.75 6.34
C ARG A 56 1.94 -13.53 7.23
N MET A 57 3.06 -13.09 6.65
CA MET A 57 4.27 -12.77 7.41
C MET A 57 3.99 -11.60 8.37
N ARG A 58 3.33 -10.56 7.91
CA ARG A 58 2.92 -9.42 8.74
C ARG A 58 2.07 -9.88 9.93
N THR A 59 1.05 -10.70 9.68
CA THR A 59 0.17 -11.23 10.75
C THR A 59 0.96 -12.03 11.78
N GLY A 60 1.90 -12.87 11.33
CA GLY A 60 2.78 -13.63 12.22
C GLY A 60 3.67 -12.73 13.08
N ALA A 61 4.30 -11.72 12.46
CA ALA A 61 5.15 -10.76 13.15
C ALA A 61 4.36 -9.92 14.17
N GLU A 62 3.13 -9.48 13.83
CA GLU A 62 2.26 -8.77 14.77
C GLU A 62 1.89 -9.61 15.98
N ASN A 63 1.55 -10.87 15.78
CA ASN A 63 1.22 -11.78 16.87
C ASN A 63 2.42 -11.98 17.81
N LEU A 64 3.62 -12.12 17.25
CA LEU A 64 4.85 -12.21 18.01
C LEU A 64 5.16 -10.91 18.76
N TYR A 65 4.98 -9.75 18.11
CA TYR A 65 5.16 -8.42 18.72
C TYR A 65 4.26 -8.22 19.94
N ARG A 66 3.02 -8.71 19.88
CA ARG A 66 2.07 -8.63 21.00
C ARG A 66 2.38 -9.64 22.10
N ALA A 67 2.79 -10.84 21.73
CA ALA A 67 2.99 -11.94 22.68
C ALA A 67 4.28 -11.83 23.48
N THR A 68 5.32 -11.18 22.92
CA THR A 68 6.62 -11.11 23.58
C THR A 68 6.73 -9.93 24.53
N SER A 69 7.27 -10.17 25.74
CA SER A 69 7.70 -9.13 26.68
C SER A 69 9.19 -8.78 26.56
N ASN A 70 9.94 -9.53 25.77
CA ASN A 70 11.37 -9.30 25.58
C ASN A 70 11.59 -8.10 24.64
N THR A 71 12.24 -7.04 25.15
CA THR A 71 12.49 -5.80 24.41
C THR A 71 13.30 -6.03 23.14
N TRP A 72 14.35 -6.85 23.19
CA TRP A 72 15.17 -7.13 22.02
C TRP A 72 14.38 -7.85 20.92
N VAL A 73 13.53 -8.82 21.29
CA VAL A 73 12.65 -9.50 20.33
C VAL A 73 11.64 -8.53 19.74
N ARG A 74 11.08 -7.62 20.55
CA ARG A 74 10.15 -6.59 20.06
C ARG A 74 10.79 -5.65 19.05
N GLU A 75 12.02 -5.21 19.31
CA GLU A 75 12.77 -4.37 18.39
C GLU A 75 13.07 -5.08 17.07
N THR A 76 13.50 -6.36 17.14
CA THR A 76 13.72 -7.17 15.94
C THR A 76 12.43 -7.35 15.13
N VAL A 77 11.34 -7.69 15.80
CA VAL A 77 10.04 -7.86 15.13
C VAL A 77 9.50 -6.55 14.58
N ALA A 78 9.77 -5.40 15.21
CA ALA A 78 9.42 -4.09 14.67
C ALA A 78 10.15 -3.80 13.35
N LEU A 79 11.42 -4.18 13.24
CA LEU A 79 12.18 -4.09 11.99
C LEU A 79 11.61 -5.01 10.90
N GLU A 80 11.25 -6.24 11.25
CA GLU A 80 10.60 -7.18 10.33
C GLU A 80 9.24 -6.64 9.84
N LEU A 81 8.44 -6.05 10.73
CA LEU A 81 7.18 -5.40 10.38
C LEU A 81 7.39 -4.23 9.41
N SER A 82 8.42 -3.41 9.66
CA SER A 82 8.79 -2.31 8.77
C SER A 82 9.17 -2.82 7.38
N TYR A 83 9.99 -3.87 7.31
CA TYR A 83 10.40 -4.47 6.05
C TYR A 83 9.21 -5.06 5.27
N VAL A 84 8.39 -5.87 5.94
CA VAL A 84 7.21 -6.50 5.32
C VAL A 84 6.20 -5.45 4.86
N ASN A 85 6.01 -4.38 5.64
CA ASN A 85 5.09 -3.30 5.25
C ASN A 85 5.60 -2.54 4.01
N SER A 86 6.91 -2.25 3.95
CA SER A 86 7.52 -1.63 2.77
C SER A 86 7.38 -2.51 1.52
N ASN A 87 7.62 -3.82 1.65
CA ASN A 87 7.42 -4.76 0.55
C ASN A 87 5.96 -4.82 0.09
N LEU A 88 5.02 -4.86 1.02
CA LEU A 88 3.59 -4.83 0.70
C LEU A 88 3.21 -3.58 -0.07
N GLN A 89 3.77 -2.45 0.30
CA GLN A 89 3.51 -1.19 -0.38
C GLN A 89 4.02 -1.23 -1.82
N LEU A 90 5.27 -1.63 -2.04
CA LEU A 90 5.86 -1.76 -3.37
C LEU A 90 5.07 -2.74 -4.26
N LEU A 91 4.69 -3.90 -3.73
CA LEU A 91 3.89 -4.89 -4.48
C LEU A 91 2.50 -4.37 -4.84
N LYS A 92 1.88 -3.58 -3.98
CA LYS A 92 0.57 -2.95 -4.25
C LYS A 92 0.70 -1.85 -5.31
N GLU A 93 1.78 -1.08 -5.29
CA GLU A 93 2.08 -0.07 -6.30
C GLU A 93 2.32 -0.72 -7.66
N GLU A 94 3.17 -1.76 -7.73
CA GLU A 94 3.40 -2.53 -8.95
C GLU A 94 2.11 -3.15 -9.52
N LEU A 95 1.25 -3.68 -8.65
CA LEU A 95 -0.05 -4.21 -9.06
C LEU A 95 -0.98 -3.10 -9.61
N ALA A 96 -0.94 -1.92 -9.02
CA ALA A 96 -1.72 -0.77 -9.47
C ALA A 96 -1.24 -0.26 -10.84
N GLU A 97 0.08 -0.18 -11.05
CA GLU A 97 0.69 0.20 -12.33
C GLU A 97 0.32 -0.78 -13.45
N LEU A 98 0.35 -2.09 -13.17
CA LEU A 98 -0.11 -3.10 -14.13
C LEU A 98 -1.60 -2.98 -14.47
N SER A 99 -2.39 -2.40 -13.58
CA SER A 99 -3.83 -2.21 -13.82
C SER A 99 -4.10 -0.96 -14.66
N THR A 100 -3.24 0.06 -14.58
CA THR A 100 -3.34 1.29 -15.37
C THR A 100 -2.69 1.16 -16.75
N SER A 101 -1.69 0.28 -16.93
CA SER A 101 -0.99 0.08 -18.20
C SER A 101 -1.83 -0.61 -19.29
N VAL A 102 -3.03 -1.07 -18.98
CA VAL A 102 -3.94 -1.68 -19.96
C VAL A 102 -4.68 -0.63 -20.82
N ASP A 103 -4.66 0.65 -20.43
CA ASP A 103 -5.46 1.71 -21.07
C ASP A 103 -4.70 2.80 -21.82
N VAL A 104 -3.36 2.76 -21.91
CA VAL A 104 -2.63 3.86 -22.54
C VAL A 104 -1.53 3.38 -23.50
N ASP A 105 -1.87 3.36 -24.80
CA ASP A 105 -0.90 3.60 -25.86
C ASP A 105 -0.50 5.09 -25.80
N GLN A 106 0.61 5.42 -25.14
CA GLN A 106 1.18 6.77 -25.22
C GLN A 106 2.59 6.75 -25.82
N PRO A 107 2.90 7.73 -26.71
CA PRO A 107 4.23 7.87 -27.29
C PRO A 107 5.23 8.36 -26.26
N GLU A 108 6.39 7.69 -26.22
CA GLU A 108 7.54 8.03 -25.39
C GLU A 108 8.05 9.44 -25.70
N GLY A 109 7.76 10.41 -24.84
CA GLY A 109 8.48 11.66 -24.72
C GLY A 109 9.58 11.51 -23.67
N GLU A 110 10.84 11.70 -24.04
CA GLU A 110 11.97 11.77 -23.11
C GLU A 110 11.85 13.02 -22.20
N GLY A 111 10.94 12.97 -21.21
CA GLY A 111 10.88 13.91 -20.13
C GLY A 111 11.67 13.37 -18.93
N ILE A 112 12.49 14.19 -18.31
CA ILE A 112 13.12 13.86 -17.02
C ILE A 112 11.99 13.72 -16.00
N THR A 113 11.54 12.49 -15.76
CA THR A 113 10.53 12.20 -14.76
C THR A 113 11.21 12.27 -13.39
N ILE A 114 10.92 13.30 -12.62
CA ILE A 114 11.32 13.37 -11.22
C ILE A 114 10.40 12.39 -10.46
N PRO A 115 10.95 11.31 -9.87
CA PRO A 115 10.12 10.37 -9.16
C PRO A 115 9.54 11.04 -7.90
N MET A 116 8.23 11.23 -7.87
CA MET A 116 7.51 11.65 -6.69
C MET A 116 7.14 10.42 -5.87
N ILE A 117 7.58 10.38 -4.61
CA ILE A 117 7.32 9.24 -3.71
C ILE A 117 6.03 9.53 -2.93
N PRO A 118 4.92 8.83 -3.25
CA PRO A 118 3.67 9.03 -2.54
C PRO A 118 3.71 8.40 -1.14
N LEU A 119 2.92 8.93 -0.23
CA LEU A 119 2.73 8.34 1.09
C LEU A 119 1.87 7.08 1.03
N GLY A 120 2.24 6.07 1.82
CA GLY A 120 1.42 4.88 2.00
C GLY A 120 0.21 5.16 2.90
N LEU A 121 -0.90 4.51 2.61
CA LEU A 121 -2.08 4.58 3.47
C LEU A 121 -1.83 3.78 4.76
N LYS A 122 -2.29 4.32 5.89
CA LYS A 122 -2.43 3.56 7.12
C LYS A 122 -3.51 2.49 6.94
N GLU A 123 -3.21 1.28 7.39
CA GLU A 123 -4.18 0.19 7.42
C GLU A 123 -4.84 0.10 8.79
N THR A 124 -6.05 -0.46 8.82
CA THR A 124 -6.83 -0.59 10.05
C THR A 124 -7.59 -1.91 10.09
N LYS A 125 -8.04 -2.30 11.27
CA LYS A 125 -8.87 -3.50 11.48
C LYS A 125 -10.36 -3.16 11.45
N GLU A 126 -11.16 -4.20 11.38
CA GLU A 126 -12.61 -4.09 11.59
C GLU A 126 -12.90 -3.49 12.97
N LEU A 127 -13.96 -2.73 13.05
CA LEU A 127 -14.42 -2.05 14.26
C LEU A 127 -15.92 -2.26 14.38
N ASP A 128 -16.34 -2.76 15.52
CA ASP A 128 -17.75 -2.86 15.89
C ASP A 128 -18.20 -1.50 16.47
N TRP A 129 -18.98 -0.75 15.71
CA TRP A 129 -19.65 0.45 16.17
C TRP A 129 -21.00 0.15 16.82
N ALA A 130 -21.66 -0.92 16.38
CA ALA A 130 -23.05 -1.19 16.71
C ALA A 130 -23.25 -1.42 18.21
N THR A 131 -22.49 -2.33 18.80
CA THR A 131 -22.67 -2.67 20.22
C THR A 131 -22.43 -1.47 21.13
N PRO A 132 -21.28 -0.77 21.06
CA PRO A 132 -21.00 0.34 21.96
C PRO A 132 -21.90 1.56 21.75
N LEU A 133 -22.33 1.83 20.51
CA LEU A 133 -23.22 2.96 20.25
C LEU A 133 -24.66 2.69 20.74
N LYS A 134 -25.19 1.48 20.53
CA LYS A 134 -26.50 1.09 21.04
C LYS A 134 -26.55 1.16 22.57
N GLU A 135 -25.49 0.67 23.23
CA GLU A 135 -25.36 0.78 24.69
C GLU A 135 -25.34 2.24 25.15
N LEU A 136 -24.51 3.07 24.53
CA LEU A 136 -24.38 4.48 24.85
C LEU A 136 -25.69 5.26 24.65
N ILE A 137 -26.42 4.99 23.56
CA ILE A 137 -27.71 5.61 23.27
C ILE A 137 -28.73 5.23 24.36
N SER A 138 -28.81 3.94 24.71
CA SER A 138 -29.76 3.45 25.73
C SER A 138 -29.46 3.98 27.12
N GLU A 139 -28.19 3.99 27.53
CA GLU A 139 -27.79 4.39 28.87
C GLU A 139 -27.83 5.90 29.11
N HIS A 140 -27.44 6.70 28.12
CA HIS A 140 -27.30 8.14 28.32
C HIS A 140 -28.41 8.99 27.72
N PHE A 141 -29.08 8.51 26.69
CA PHE A 141 -30.16 9.26 26.06
C PHE A 141 -31.55 8.70 26.38
N GLY A 142 -31.60 7.50 26.99
CA GLY A 142 -32.86 6.87 27.36
C GLY A 142 -33.71 6.45 26.16
N GLU A 143 -33.10 6.40 24.98
CA GLU A 143 -33.72 5.97 23.73
C GLU A 143 -33.38 4.50 23.44
N ASP A 144 -34.21 3.81 22.70
CA ASP A 144 -33.90 2.46 22.26
C ASP A 144 -32.83 2.52 21.16
N GLY A 145 -31.63 2.06 21.48
CA GLY A 145 -30.49 2.02 20.52
C GLY A 145 -30.79 1.21 19.26
N THR A 146 -31.79 0.30 19.29
CA THR A 146 -32.20 -0.47 18.11
C THR A 146 -32.94 0.39 17.07
N SER A 147 -33.50 1.53 17.49
CA SER A 147 -34.16 2.49 16.60
C SER A 147 -33.21 3.16 15.63
N PHE A 148 -31.87 3.10 15.88
CA PHE A 148 -30.80 3.69 15.08
C PHE A 148 -29.98 2.64 14.33
N GLU A 149 -30.51 1.43 14.18
CA GLU A 149 -29.76 0.32 13.58
C GLU A 149 -29.32 0.61 12.16
N THR A 150 -30.16 1.28 11.36
CA THR A 150 -29.84 1.63 9.97
C THR A 150 -28.69 2.62 9.91
N GLU A 151 -28.72 3.68 10.72
CA GLU A 151 -27.68 4.72 10.76
C GLU A 151 -26.35 4.18 11.29
N ILE A 152 -26.41 3.27 12.25
CA ILE A 152 -25.22 2.60 12.77
C ILE A 152 -24.63 1.68 11.73
N GLN A 153 -25.46 0.93 10.99
CA GLN A 153 -25.00 0.06 9.92
C GLN A 153 -24.36 0.87 8.78
N GLU A 154 -24.96 2.00 8.39
CA GLU A 154 -24.36 2.90 7.40
C GLU A 154 -22.97 3.41 7.84
N LEU A 155 -22.80 3.71 9.13
CA LEU A 155 -21.50 4.10 9.70
C LEU A 155 -20.49 2.94 9.63
N GLU A 156 -20.90 1.72 9.95
CA GLU A 156 -20.05 0.53 9.86
C GLU A 156 -19.65 0.22 8.42
N ASP A 157 -20.58 0.29 7.49
CA ASP A 157 -20.34 0.08 6.07
C ASP A 157 -19.36 1.12 5.51
N LEU A 158 -19.55 2.39 5.88
CA LEU A 158 -18.67 3.47 5.52
C LEU A 158 -17.26 3.26 6.10
N ARG A 159 -17.17 2.88 7.36
CA ARG A 159 -15.90 2.53 8.03
C ARG A 159 -15.20 1.36 7.36
N GLN A 160 -15.95 0.33 7.01
CA GLN A 160 -15.42 -0.84 6.31
C GLN A 160 -14.88 -0.47 4.92
N ALA A 161 -15.59 0.39 4.18
CA ALA A 161 -15.16 0.87 2.87
C ALA A 161 -13.85 1.69 2.95
N THR A 162 -13.61 2.46 4.04
CA THR A 162 -12.38 3.22 4.22
C THR A 162 -11.13 2.36 4.42
N ARG A 163 -11.26 1.05 4.61
CA ARG A 163 -10.11 0.13 4.73
C ARG A 163 -9.39 -0.11 3.41
N THR A 164 -10.11 0.02 2.30
CA THR A 164 -9.58 -0.18 0.95
C THR A 164 -10.14 0.88 0.00
N PRO A 165 -9.84 2.18 0.22
CA PRO A 165 -10.34 3.24 -0.64
C PRO A 165 -9.76 3.09 -2.04
N SER A 166 -10.54 3.48 -3.05
CA SER A 166 -10.01 3.65 -4.40
C SER A 166 -8.97 4.77 -4.44
N ARG A 167 -8.01 4.67 -5.36
CA ARG A 167 -6.91 5.65 -5.44
C ARG A 167 -7.25 6.77 -6.42
N ASP A 168 -8.40 7.39 -6.22
CA ASP A 168 -8.97 8.45 -7.03
C ASP A 168 -9.84 9.40 -6.17
N GLU A 169 -10.51 10.35 -6.80
CA GLU A 169 -11.41 11.29 -6.12
C GLU A 169 -12.55 10.58 -5.36
N ALA A 170 -13.06 9.46 -5.87
CA ALA A 170 -14.10 8.72 -5.15
C ALA A 170 -13.59 8.15 -3.82
N GLY A 171 -12.32 7.73 -3.76
CA GLY A 171 -11.68 7.34 -2.50
C GLY A 171 -11.49 8.49 -1.53
N LEU A 172 -11.19 9.69 -2.02
CA LEU A 172 -11.11 10.90 -1.20
C LEU A 172 -12.48 11.26 -0.63
N ASP A 173 -13.52 11.26 -1.46
CA ASP A 173 -14.90 11.54 -1.04
C ASP A 173 -15.36 10.55 0.04
N LEU A 174 -15.02 9.27 -0.11
CA LEU A 174 -15.31 8.23 0.87
C LEU A 174 -14.65 8.51 2.23
N LEU A 175 -13.34 8.82 2.23
CA LEU A 175 -12.61 9.15 3.44
C LEU A 175 -13.13 10.44 4.10
N ALA A 176 -13.44 11.46 3.31
CA ALA A 176 -14.01 12.72 3.78
C ALA A 176 -15.41 12.53 4.38
N ALA A 177 -16.25 11.70 3.77
CA ALA A 177 -17.56 11.36 4.29
C ALA A 177 -17.45 10.68 5.65
N TYR A 178 -16.56 9.68 5.79
CA TYR A 178 -16.33 9.02 7.07
C TYR A 178 -15.78 10.00 8.13
N TYR A 179 -14.82 10.83 7.77
CA TYR A 179 -14.28 11.87 8.66
C TYR A 179 -15.37 12.82 9.17
N SER A 180 -16.28 13.23 8.29
CA SER A 180 -17.40 14.09 8.64
C SER A 180 -18.35 13.40 9.65
N GLN A 181 -18.63 12.13 9.46
CA GLN A 181 -19.41 11.34 10.43
C GLN A 181 -18.71 11.26 11.79
N LEU A 182 -17.40 11.07 11.82
CA LEU A 182 -16.63 11.08 13.07
C LEU A 182 -16.72 12.43 13.79
N CYS A 183 -16.74 13.55 13.06
CA CYS A 183 -16.92 14.88 13.65
C CYS A 183 -18.32 15.04 14.28
N PHE A 184 -19.37 14.54 13.64
CA PHE A 184 -20.73 14.54 14.21
C PHE A 184 -20.82 13.65 15.46
N LEU A 185 -20.21 12.46 15.43
CA LEU A 185 -20.16 11.56 16.56
C LEU A 185 -19.39 12.18 17.73
N ASP A 186 -18.26 12.83 17.47
CA ASP A 186 -17.46 13.51 18.48
C ASP A 186 -18.27 14.57 19.22
N ALA A 187 -18.95 15.42 18.47
CA ALA A 187 -19.76 16.50 19.04
C ALA A 187 -20.96 16.01 19.88
N ARG A 188 -21.52 14.83 19.54
CA ARG A 188 -22.75 14.35 20.15
C ARG A 188 -22.55 13.28 21.23
N PHE A 189 -21.64 12.34 21.01
CA PHE A 189 -21.51 11.12 21.79
C PHE A 189 -20.22 11.05 22.61
N PHE A 190 -19.18 11.78 22.23
CA PHE A 190 -17.90 11.73 22.91
C PHE A 190 -17.71 12.98 23.77
N SER A 191 -17.41 12.79 25.05
CA SER A 191 -17.02 13.83 25.97
C SER A 191 -15.95 13.29 26.92
N PRO A 192 -15.23 14.15 27.68
CA PRO A 192 -14.24 13.68 28.66
C PRO A 192 -14.77 12.68 29.68
N SER A 193 -16.08 12.75 29.98
CA SER A 193 -16.77 11.86 30.91
C SER A 193 -17.55 10.72 30.23
N ARG A 194 -17.51 10.65 28.91
CA ARG A 194 -18.35 9.74 28.13
C ARG A 194 -17.58 9.24 26.91
N SER A 195 -17.33 7.95 26.88
CA SER A 195 -16.71 7.28 25.75
C SER A 195 -17.36 5.92 25.56
N PRO A 196 -17.74 5.53 24.34
CA PRO A 196 -18.36 4.23 24.07
C PRO A 196 -17.38 3.05 24.24
N GLY A 197 -16.20 3.24 24.79
CA GLY A 197 -15.25 2.17 25.06
C GLY A 197 -14.58 1.54 23.83
N LEU A 198 -14.79 2.11 22.65
CA LEU A 198 -14.18 1.66 21.40
C LEU A 198 -12.67 1.66 21.45
N LEU A 199 -12.05 0.69 20.80
CA LEU A 199 -10.61 0.59 20.66
C LEU A 199 -10.23 0.68 19.18
N PHE A 200 -9.76 1.85 18.78
CA PHE A 200 -9.29 2.09 17.42
C PHE A 200 -7.91 1.48 17.22
N HIS A 201 -7.73 0.80 16.11
CA HIS A 201 -6.50 0.09 15.79
C HIS A 201 -6.01 0.50 14.40
N TRP A 202 -4.84 1.12 14.35
CA TRP A 202 -4.21 1.54 13.11
C TRP A 202 -2.76 1.09 13.04
N TYR A 203 -2.28 0.84 11.83
CA TYR A 203 -0.89 0.52 11.56
C TYR A 203 -0.17 1.77 11.09
N ASP A 204 1.04 1.98 11.58
CA ASP A 204 1.90 3.02 11.04
C ASP A 204 2.22 2.71 9.57
N SER A 205 2.11 3.72 8.70
CA SER A 205 2.24 3.51 7.25
C SER A 205 3.66 3.22 6.79
N LEU A 206 4.67 3.63 7.57
CA LEU A 206 6.09 3.42 7.27
C LEU A 206 6.62 2.16 7.91
N THR A 207 6.35 2.00 9.21
CA THR A 207 6.94 0.92 10.02
C THR A 207 6.06 -0.32 10.12
N GLY A 208 4.77 -0.22 9.78
CA GLY A 208 3.79 -1.29 9.97
C GLY A 208 3.48 -1.60 11.45
N VAL A 209 4.05 -0.84 12.39
CA VAL A 209 3.84 -1.06 13.83
C VAL A 209 2.40 -0.71 14.20
N PRO A 210 1.68 -1.62 14.88
CA PRO A 210 0.31 -1.37 15.31
C PRO A 210 0.25 -0.41 16.50
N ALA A 211 -0.68 0.54 16.42
CA ALA A 211 -1.05 1.41 17.53
C ALA A 211 -2.53 1.24 17.85
N GLN A 212 -2.87 1.32 19.14
CA GLN A 212 -4.24 1.19 19.62
C GLN A 212 -4.55 2.31 20.60
N GLN A 213 -5.66 3.01 20.37
CA GLN A 213 -6.13 4.05 21.28
C GLN A 213 -7.67 4.09 21.35
N ARG A 214 -8.19 4.59 22.47
CA ARG A 214 -9.64 4.78 22.68
C ARG A 214 -10.12 6.18 22.30
N ALA A 215 -9.20 7.11 22.06
CA ALA A 215 -9.54 8.48 21.70
C ALA A 215 -10.05 8.56 20.26
N LEU A 216 -11.22 9.13 20.05
CA LEU A 216 -11.78 9.37 18.73
C LEU A 216 -10.86 10.29 17.87
N ALA A 217 -10.10 11.17 18.54
CA ALA A 217 -9.09 11.99 17.89
C ALA A 217 -8.02 11.16 17.16
N PHE A 218 -7.69 9.97 17.67
CA PHE A 218 -6.76 9.05 17.02
C PHE A 218 -7.35 8.46 15.73
N GLU A 219 -8.63 8.10 15.74
CA GLU A 219 -9.35 7.66 14.55
C GLU A 219 -9.42 8.78 13.51
N LYS A 220 -9.86 9.99 13.93
CA LYS A 220 -9.93 11.17 13.04
C LYS A 220 -8.57 11.51 12.44
N GLY A 221 -7.51 11.56 13.24
CA GLY A 221 -6.15 11.85 12.76
C GLY A 221 -5.62 10.79 11.79
N SER A 222 -5.98 9.52 11.98
CA SER A 222 -5.58 8.45 11.07
C SER A 222 -6.31 8.53 9.72
N VAL A 223 -7.58 8.92 9.73
CA VAL A 223 -8.35 9.17 8.49
C VAL A 223 -7.82 10.39 7.76
N LEU A 224 -7.55 11.51 8.46
CA LEU A 224 -6.92 12.69 7.85
C LEU A 224 -5.58 12.37 7.21
N PHE A 225 -4.72 11.60 7.91
CA PHE A 225 -3.48 11.13 7.32
C PHE A 225 -3.72 10.36 6.01
N ASN A 226 -4.74 9.50 5.96
CA ASN A 226 -5.06 8.73 4.76
C ASN A 226 -5.60 9.61 3.63
N ILE A 227 -6.33 10.69 3.94
CA ILE A 227 -6.75 11.68 2.95
C ILE A 227 -5.50 12.35 2.34
N GLY A 228 -4.58 12.85 3.17
CA GLY A 228 -3.32 13.44 2.71
C GLY A 228 -2.48 12.44 1.90
N ALA A 229 -2.32 11.21 2.39
CA ALA A 229 -1.59 10.16 1.68
C ALA A 229 -2.20 9.84 0.32
N LEU A 230 -3.54 9.79 0.22
CA LEU A 230 -4.24 9.54 -1.03
C LEU A 230 -4.06 10.69 -2.02
N HIS A 231 -4.08 11.94 -1.56
CA HIS A 231 -3.71 13.09 -2.39
C HIS A 231 -2.30 12.97 -2.97
N THR A 232 -1.31 12.54 -2.18
CA THR A 232 0.05 12.32 -2.71
C THR A 232 0.09 11.21 -3.76
N GLN A 233 -0.72 10.15 -3.61
CA GLN A 233 -0.81 9.06 -4.58
C GLN A 233 -1.48 9.49 -5.88
N ILE A 234 -2.50 10.35 -5.80
CA ILE A 234 -3.15 10.95 -6.97
C ILE A 234 -2.17 11.88 -7.68
N GLY A 235 -1.48 12.75 -6.94
CA GLY A 235 -0.49 13.67 -7.48
C GLY A 235 0.67 12.97 -8.20
N ALA A 236 1.19 11.89 -7.61
CA ALA A 236 2.29 11.11 -8.18
C ALA A 236 1.94 10.38 -9.49
N ARG A 237 0.65 10.22 -9.79
CA ARG A 237 0.16 9.58 -11.02
C ARG A 237 -0.13 10.55 -12.16
N GLN A 238 -0.06 11.86 -11.89
CA GLN A 238 -0.30 12.85 -12.93
C GLN A 238 0.82 12.83 -13.96
N ASP A 239 0.47 13.03 -15.22
CA ASP A 239 1.44 13.17 -16.30
C ASP A 239 2.12 14.53 -16.25
N CYS A 240 3.28 14.59 -15.64
CA CYS A 240 4.07 15.81 -15.53
C CYS A 240 4.81 16.20 -16.83
N SER A 241 4.59 15.51 -17.94
CA SER A 241 5.12 15.89 -19.24
C SER A 241 4.37 17.08 -19.86
N CYS A 242 3.16 17.38 -19.38
CA CYS A 242 2.36 18.53 -19.80
C CYS A 242 2.09 19.50 -18.64
N THR A 243 1.82 20.76 -18.99
CA THR A 243 1.56 21.84 -18.00
C THR A 243 0.33 21.54 -17.14
N GLU A 244 -0.70 20.95 -17.72
CA GLU A 244 -1.94 20.62 -17.02
C GLU A 244 -1.71 19.53 -15.96
N GLY A 245 -1.03 18.45 -16.32
CA GLY A 245 -0.69 17.38 -15.37
C GLY A 245 0.25 17.86 -14.26
N THR A 246 1.21 18.74 -14.58
CA THR A 246 2.07 19.37 -13.57
C THR A 246 1.25 20.22 -12.57
N ASN A 247 0.28 21.00 -13.05
CA ASN A 247 -0.59 21.78 -12.20
C ASN A 247 -1.47 20.89 -11.31
N HIS A 248 -2.06 19.84 -11.86
CA HIS A 248 -2.86 18.89 -11.08
C HIS A 248 -2.01 18.17 -10.02
N ALA A 249 -0.79 17.77 -10.35
CA ALA A 249 0.13 17.18 -9.38
C ALA A 249 0.45 18.17 -8.24
N ALA A 250 0.80 19.42 -8.58
CA ALA A 250 1.11 20.44 -7.59
C ALA A 250 -0.09 20.71 -6.66
N GLU A 251 -1.29 20.83 -7.21
CA GLU A 251 -2.53 21.02 -6.43
C GLU A 251 -2.78 19.83 -5.49
N ALA A 252 -2.63 18.60 -5.97
CA ALA A 252 -2.81 17.40 -5.16
C ALA A 252 -1.81 17.35 -3.98
N PHE A 253 -0.53 17.67 -4.22
CA PHE A 253 0.46 17.75 -3.14
C PHE A 253 0.20 18.89 -2.16
N GLN A 254 -0.30 20.03 -2.64
CA GLN A 254 -0.68 21.12 -1.75
C GLN A 254 -1.87 20.71 -0.86
N ARG A 255 -2.91 20.09 -1.41
CA ARG A 255 -4.04 19.55 -0.64
C ARG A 255 -3.59 18.50 0.38
N ALA A 256 -2.58 17.68 0.03
CA ALA A 256 -2.00 16.72 0.97
C ALA A 256 -1.31 17.41 2.15
N ALA A 257 -0.67 18.56 1.93
CA ALA A 257 0.01 19.32 2.98
C ALA A 257 -0.98 20.05 3.91
N ASP A 258 -2.17 20.35 3.41
CA ASP A 258 -3.24 21.06 4.14
C ASP A 258 -4.15 20.09 4.93
N SER A 259 -4.00 18.78 4.72
CA SER A 259 -4.76 17.72 5.40
C SER A 259 -4.12 17.31 6.71
#